data_2c27c6c391229640539c6c1b15189813
#
_entry.id   2c27c6c391229640539c6c1b15189813
#
_cell.length_a   1.000
_cell.length_b   1.000
_cell.length_c   1.000
_cell.angle_alpha   90.00
_cell.angle_beta   90.00
_cell.angle_gamma   90.00
#
_symmetry.space_group_name_H-M   'P 1'
#
loop_
_entity.id
_entity.type
_entity.pdbx_description
1 polymer ?
#
loop_
_entity_poly.entity_id
_entity_poly.type
_entity_poly.pdbx_seq_one_letter_code
_entity_poly.pdbx_strand_id
1 'polypeptide(L)'
;MNQVRSVLDIPIFHKIYDLNKLLHSYHNRIPKSERYTLWQKCENTALALLEALIETGHRRGDDRIQSLYLISNKLDLLKVLIRLAKETRTIDNQQYLEIQTIIQEIGKMVGGWIKAS
;
A
#
# COMPACT_ATOMS: atom_id res chain seq x y z
N MET A 1 22.72 24.91 -4.77
CA MET A 1 22.46 23.68 -5.48
C MET A 1 21.12 23.11 -5.06
N ASN A 2 20.32 22.75 -6.01
CA ASN A 2 19.07 22.14 -5.72
C ASN A 2 19.23 20.69 -5.37
N GLN A 3 18.68 20.35 -4.23
CA GLN A 3 18.57 18.95 -3.89
C GLN A 3 17.23 18.44 -4.36
N VAL A 4 17.27 17.48 -5.25
CA VAL A 4 16.06 16.78 -5.64
C VAL A 4 15.65 15.94 -4.44
N ARG A 5 14.47 16.21 -3.91
CA ARG A 5 13.94 15.44 -2.81
C ARG A 5 13.78 13.98 -3.25
N SER A 6 14.37 13.09 -2.52
CA SER A 6 14.19 11.65 -2.74
C SER A 6 12.74 11.26 -2.51
N VAL A 7 12.23 10.28 -3.26
CA VAL A 7 10.92 9.69 -3.00
C VAL A 7 10.83 9.16 -1.57
N LEU A 8 11.96 8.80 -0.98
CA LEU A 8 12.00 8.28 0.39
C LEU A 8 11.67 9.34 1.44
N ASP A 9 11.67 10.62 1.06
CA ASP A 9 11.41 11.73 1.98
C ASP A 9 9.97 12.24 1.90
N ILE A 10 9.16 11.77 0.97
CA ILE A 10 7.79 12.27 0.81
C ILE A 10 6.80 11.50 1.70
N PRO A 11 5.73 12.18 2.15
CA PRO A 11 4.78 11.57 3.10
C PRO A 11 4.15 10.27 2.62
N ILE A 12 3.84 10.15 1.33
CA ILE A 12 3.20 8.94 0.80
C ILE A 12 4.12 7.72 0.93
N PHE A 13 5.44 7.91 0.78
CA PHE A 13 6.40 6.83 1.01
C PHE A 13 6.29 6.33 2.44
N HIS A 14 6.29 7.24 3.40
CA HIS A 14 6.20 6.87 4.82
C HIS A 14 4.91 6.11 5.12
N LYS A 15 3.80 6.51 4.52
CA LYS A 15 2.52 5.81 4.72
C LYS A 15 2.53 4.41 4.14
N ILE A 16 3.06 4.23 2.94
CA ILE A 16 3.16 2.90 2.33
C ILE A 16 4.16 2.03 3.11
N TYR A 17 5.25 2.61 3.56
CA TYR A 17 6.22 1.93 4.40
C TYR A 17 5.58 1.46 5.70
N ASP A 18 4.83 2.35 6.38
CA ASP A 18 4.10 2.02 7.60
C ASP A 18 3.07 0.93 7.38
N LEU A 19 2.38 0.96 6.24
CA LEU A 19 1.42 -0.10 5.88
C LEU A 19 2.13 -1.46 5.81
N ASN A 20 3.28 -1.52 5.17
CA ASN A 20 4.07 -2.76 5.07
C ASN A 20 4.51 -3.24 6.46
N LYS A 21 4.97 -2.33 7.31
CA LYS A 21 5.34 -2.66 8.69
C LYS A 21 4.16 -3.20 9.48
N LEU A 22 3.00 -2.57 9.32
CA LEU A 22 1.79 -3.00 10.03
C LEU A 22 1.38 -4.41 9.63
N LEU A 23 1.30 -4.69 8.33
CA LEU A 23 0.94 -6.02 7.84
C LEU A 23 1.94 -7.07 8.32
N HIS A 24 3.23 -6.73 8.28
CA HIS A 24 4.28 -7.63 8.75
C HIS A 24 4.15 -7.90 10.25
N SER A 25 3.79 -6.87 11.03
CA SER A 25 3.62 -7.02 12.49
C SER A 25 2.52 -8.00 12.86
N TYR A 26 1.54 -8.19 11.97
CA TYR A 26 0.44 -9.12 12.21
C TYR A 26 0.75 -10.55 11.77
N HIS A 27 1.85 -10.77 11.05
CA HIS A 27 2.15 -12.06 10.42
C HIS A 27 2.02 -13.24 11.40
N ASN A 28 2.61 -13.13 12.58
CA ASN A 28 2.59 -14.23 13.54
C ASN A 28 1.25 -14.42 14.23
N ARG A 29 0.33 -13.46 14.10
CA ARG A 29 -1.04 -13.57 14.63
C ARG A 29 -2.00 -14.16 13.61
N ILE A 30 -1.56 -14.29 12.35
CA ILE A 30 -2.40 -14.85 11.30
C ILE A 30 -2.47 -16.36 11.47
N PRO A 31 -3.65 -16.98 11.34
CA PRO A 31 -3.77 -18.44 11.38
C PRO A 31 -2.83 -19.08 10.35
N LYS A 32 -2.17 -20.16 10.73
CA LYS A 32 -1.20 -20.82 9.87
C LYS A 32 -1.78 -21.19 8.50
N SER A 33 -3.07 -21.57 8.49
CA SER A 33 -3.75 -21.93 7.24
C SER A 33 -3.81 -20.79 6.22
N GLU A 34 -3.76 -19.53 6.68
CA GLU A 34 -3.87 -18.34 5.82
C GLU A 34 -2.55 -17.60 5.65
N ARG A 35 -1.55 -17.95 6.46
CA ARG A 35 -0.30 -17.20 6.52
C ARG A 35 0.46 -17.20 5.20
N TYR A 36 0.41 -18.30 4.49
CA TYR A 36 1.14 -18.48 3.24
C TYR A 36 0.23 -18.48 2.01
N THR A 37 -1.02 -18.11 2.18
CA THR A 37 -2.00 -17.97 1.10
C THR A 37 -2.51 -16.53 1.05
N LEU A 38 -3.68 -16.27 1.61
CA LEU A 38 -4.30 -14.96 1.55
C LEU A 38 -3.43 -13.87 2.18
N TRP A 39 -2.87 -14.13 3.37
CA TRP A 39 -2.07 -13.10 4.04
C TRP A 39 -0.78 -12.80 3.29
N GLN A 40 -0.14 -13.83 2.74
CA GLN A 40 1.04 -13.64 1.91
C GLN A 40 0.72 -12.76 0.69
N LYS A 41 -0.45 -12.94 0.09
CA LYS A 41 -0.87 -12.09 -1.03
C LYS A 41 -1.06 -10.64 -0.59
N CYS A 42 -1.61 -10.42 0.60
CA CYS A 42 -1.73 -9.07 1.15
C CYS A 42 -0.35 -8.43 1.35
N GLU A 43 0.57 -9.15 1.97
CA GLU A 43 1.92 -8.66 2.20
C GLU A 43 2.65 -8.37 0.88
N ASN A 44 2.54 -9.28 -0.08
CA ASN A 44 3.19 -9.11 -1.39
C ASN A 44 2.60 -7.93 -2.16
N THR A 45 1.29 -7.71 -2.07
CA THR A 45 0.63 -6.57 -2.72
C THR A 45 1.11 -5.25 -2.09
N ALA A 46 1.26 -5.21 -0.78
CA ALA A 46 1.78 -4.03 -0.09
C ALA A 46 3.25 -3.76 -0.47
N LEU A 47 4.06 -4.80 -0.61
CA LEU A 47 5.43 -4.66 -1.09
C LEU A 47 5.46 -4.13 -2.52
N ALA A 48 4.54 -4.60 -3.37
CA ALA A 48 4.43 -4.13 -4.75
C ALA A 48 4.08 -2.64 -4.82
N LEU A 49 3.28 -2.14 -3.87
CA LEU A 49 2.99 -0.70 -3.75
C LEU A 49 4.27 0.07 -3.48
N LEU A 50 5.11 -0.44 -2.60
CA LEU A 50 6.37 0.21 -2.25
C LEU A 50 7.30 0.27 -3.47
N GLU A 51 7.43 -0.83 -4.19
CA GLU A 51 8.22 -0.89 -5.42
C GLU A 51 7.71 0.08 -6.47
N ALA A 52 6.40 0.10 -6.70
CA ALA A 52 5.78 0.96 -7.69
C ALA A 52 5.97 2.45 -7.34
N LEU A 53 5.93 2.79 -6.05
CA LEU A 53 6.14 4.16 -5.63
C LEU A 53 7.58 4.61 -5.90
N ILE A 54 8.56 3.76 -5.61
CA ILE A 54 9.97 4.07 -5.88
C ILE A 54 10.17 4.31 -7.38
N GLU A 55 9.60 3.46 -8.22
CA GLU A 55 9.66 3.64 -9.67
C GLU A 55 9.01 4.94 -10.12
N THR A 56 7.87 5.27 -9.53
CA THR A 56 7.15 6.50 -9.85
C THR A 56 8.04 7.72 -9.59
N GLY A 57 8.86 7.67 -8.55
CA GLY A 57 9.80 8.74 -8.25
C GLY A 57 10.85 8.98 -9.32
N HIS A 58 11.13 7.98 -10.14
CA HIS A 58 12.09 8.07 -11.24
C HIS A 58 11.45 8.40 -12.59
N ARG A 59 10.12 8.47 -12.65
CA ARG A 59 9.39 8.71 -13.89
C ARG A 59 8.92 10.16 -13.97
N ARG A 60 8.57 10.60 -15.18
CA ARG A 60 8.11 11.97 -15.44
C ARG A 60 6.97 11.97 -16.45
N GLY A 61 6.19 13.06 -16.44
CA GLY A 61 5.14 13.28 -17.41
C GLY A 61 4.10 12.17 -17.41
N ASP A 62 3.73 11.71 -18.59
CA ASP A 62 2.71 10.68 -18.76
C ASP A 62 3.12 9.35 -18.12
N ASP A 63 4.41 9.02 -18.14
CA ASP A 63 4.89 7.79 -17.50
C ASP A 63 4.65 7.83 -15.99
N ARG A 64 4.83 8.99 -15.37
CA ARG A 64 4.55 9.14 -13.95
C ARG A 64 3.07 8.97 -13.67
N ILE A 65 2.21 9.58 -14.48
CA ILE A 65 0.76 9.47 -14.32
C ILE A 65 0.32 8.01 -14.44
N GLN A 66 0.84 7.28 -15.43
CA GLN A 66 0.53 5.86 -15.59
C GLN A 66 0.98 5.04 -14.38
N SER A 67 2.17 5.34 -13.83
CA SER A 67 2.66 4.70 -12.62
C SER A 67 1.74 4.96 -11.43
N LEU A 68 1.23 6.18 -11.31
CA LEU A 68 0.30 6.53 -10.24
C LEU A 68 -1.02 5.76 -10.35
N TYR A 69 -1.52 5.57 -11.56
CA TYR A 69 -2.71 4.74 -11.77
C TYR A 69 -2.45 3.28 -11.44
N LEU A 70 -1.25 2.77 -11.71
CA LEU A 70 -0.88 1.41 -11.30
C LEU A 70 -0.89 1.28 -9.78
N ILE A 71 -0.37 2.28 -9.07
CA ILE A 71 -0.41 2.31 -7.61
C ILE A 71 -1.86 2.29 -7.13
N SER A 72 -2.71 3.11 -7.73
CA SER A 72 -4.13 3.18 -7.40
C SER A 72 -4.80 1.82 -7.58
N ASN A 73 -4.52 1.13 -8.68
CA ASN A 73 -5.09 -0.19 -8.95
C ASN A 73 -4.62 -1.24 -7.94
N LYS A 74 -3.34 -1.22 -7.59
CA LYS A 74 -2.80 -2.15 -6.57
C LYS A 74 -3.38 -1.88 -5.20
N LEU A 75 -3.62 -0.61 -4.91
CA LEU A 75 -4.24 -0.21 -3.64
C LEU A 75 -5.68 -0.73 -3.57
N ASP A 76 -6.42 -0.65 -4.67
CA ASP A 76 -7.77 -1.19 -4.76
C ASP A 76 -7.77 -2.70 -4.54
N LEU A 77 -6.82 -3.41 -5.14
CA LEU A 77 -6.67 -4.84 -4.92
C LEU A 77 -6.42 -5.14 -3.45
N LEU A 78 -5.49 -4.41 -2.82
CA LEU A 78 -5.19 -4.62 -1.41
C LEU A 78 -6.41 -4.37 -0.53
N LYS A 79 -7.18 -3.32 -0.84
CA LYS A 79 -8.42 -3.01 -0.13
C LYS A 79 -9.38 -4.20 -0.16
N VAL A 80 -9.55 -4.82 -1.32
CA VAL A 80 -10.42 -6.00 -1.48
C VAL A 80 -9.86 -7.20 -0.72
N LEU A 81 -8.55 -7.45 -0.82
CA LEU A 81 -7.91 -8.56 -0.11
C LEU A 81 -8.04 -8.42 1.41
N ILE A 82 -7.90 -7.21 1.93
CA ILE A 82 -8.04 -6.96 3.36
C ILE A 82 -9.48 -7.16 3.81
N ARG A 83 -10.45 -6.76 2.99
CA ARG A 83 -11.85 -7.05 3.26
C ARG A 83 -12.11 -8.55 3.28
N LEU A 84 -11.56 -9.28 2.33
CA LEU A 84 -11.67 -10.73 2.28
C LEU A 84 -11.05 -11.35 3.54
N ALA A 85 -9.90 -10.85 3.96
CA ALA A 85 -9.24 -11.34 5.17
C ALA A 85 -10.12 -11.15 6.42
N LYS A 86 -10.81 -10.01 6.50
CA LYS A 86 -11.75 -9.76 7.59
C LYS A 86 -12.93 -10.74 7.54
N GLU A 87 -13.54 -10.89 6.37
CA GLU A 87 -14.75 -11.72 6.21
C GLU A 87 -14.47 -13.20 6.40
N THR A 88 -13.24 -13.64 6.14
CA THR A 88 -12.82 -15.02 6.39
C THR A 88 -12.22 -15.20 7.79
N ARG A 89 -12.25 -14.17 8.61
CA ARG A 89 -11.69 -14.17 9.98
C ARG A 89 -10.20 -14.45 10.03
N THR A 90 -9.48 -14.15 8.96
CA THR A 90 -8.03 -14.16 8.93
C THR A 90 -7.48 -13.06 9.83
N ILE A 91 -8.17 -11.91 9.85
CA ILE A 91 -7.92 -10.81 10.76
C ILE A 91 -9.20 -10.43 11.49
N ASP A 92 -9.05 -9.77 12.65
CA ASP A 92 -10.19 -9.29 13.42
C ASP A 92 -10.61 -7.89 12.96
N ASN A 93 -11.70 -7.38 13.54
CA ASN A 93 -12.24 -6.08 13.15
C ASN A 93 -11.31 -4.92 13.46
N GLN A 94 -10.58 -4.99 14.58
CA GLN A 94 -9.64 -3.93 14.96
C GLN A 94 -8.49 -3.85 13.97
N GLN A 95 -7.91 -4.99 13.61
CA GLN A 95 -6.85 -5.06 12.60
C GLN A 95 -7.35 -4.55 11.26
N TYR A 96 -8.56 -4.93 10.88
CA TYR A 96 -9.19 -4.45 9.65
C TYR A 96 -9.29 -2.91 9.62
N LEU A 97 -9.80 -2.32 10.71
CA LEU A 97 -9.97 -0.88 10.77
C LEU A 97 -8.63 -0.12 10.72
N GLU A 98 -7.63 -0.63 11.42
CA GLU A 98 -6.28 -0.03 11.38
C GLU A 98 -5.71 -0.03 9.98
N ILE A 99 -5.80 -1.16 9.29
CA ILE A 99 -5.27 -1.29 7.93
C ILE A 99 -6.05 -0.41 6.96
N GLN A 100 -7.39 -0.43 7.03
CA GLN A 100 -8.22 0.37 6.12
C GLN A 100 -7.99 1.87 6.30
N THR A 101 -7.73 2.32 7.51
CA THR A 101 -7.43 3.74 7.76
C THR A 101 -6.19 4.16 6.99
N ILE A 102 -5.12 3.37 7.05
CA ILE A 102 -3.89 3.69 6.32
C ILE A 102 -4.11 3.62 4.81
N ILE A 103 -4.82 2.60 4.34
CA ILE A 103 -5.13 2.45 2.91
C ILE A 103 -5.90 3.67 2.40
N GLN A 104 -6.87 4.16 3.15
CA GLN A 104 -7.65 5.33 2.76
C GLN A 104 -6.77 6.58 2.70
N GLU A 105 -5.87 6.76 3.65
CA GLU A 105 -4.94 7.89 3.65
C GLU A 105 -4.03 7.84 2.42
N ILE A 106 -3.50 6.67 2.10
CA ILE A 106 -2.67 6.49 0.91
C ILE A 106 -3.47 6.82 -0.35
N GLY A 107 -4.72 6.34 -0.42
CA GLY A 107 -5.60 6.61 -1.56
C GLY A 107 -5.81 8.10 -1.80
N LYS A 108 -6.00 8.87 -0.74
CA LYS A 108 -6.14 10.33 -0.84
C LYS A 108 -4.85 10.98 -1.36
N MET A 109 -3.71 10.52 -0.89
CA MET A 109 -2.42 11.05 -1.33
C MET A 109 -2.15 10.75 -2.80
N VAL A 110 -2.44 9.52 -3.24
CA VAL A 110 -2.31 9.14 -4.65
C VAL A 110 -3.23 9.98 -5.52
N GLY A 111 -4.49 10.12 -5.11
CA GLY A 111 -5.48 10.94 -5.83
C GLY A 111 -5.03 12.39 -5.95
N GLY A 112 -4.50 12.96 -4.88
CA GLY A 112 -3.97 14.32 -4.90
C GLY A 112 -2.79 14.47 -5.83
N TRP A 113 -1.90 13.50 -5.85
CA TRP A 113 -0.73 13.53 -6.73
C TRP A 113 -1.15 13.40 -8.20
N ILE A 114 -2.10 12.54 -8.51
CA ILE A 114 -2.66 12.41 -9.86
C ILE A 114 -3.24 13.75 -10.32
N LYS A 115 -4.02 14.42 -9.46
CA LYS A 115 -4.61 15.72 -9.77
C LYS A 115 -3.55 16.79 -10.04
N ALA A 116 -2.46 16.74 -9.30
CA ALA A 116 -1.38 17.73 -9.42
C ALA A 116 -0.49 17.47 -10.64
N SER A 117 -0.62 16.32 -11.24
CA SER A 117 0.16 15.94 -12.42
C SER A 117 -0.63 16.18 -13.69
#